data_5f9a8a381f2e20828f418498211a1917
#
_entry.id   5f9a8a381f2e20828f418498211a1917
#
_cell.length_a   1.000
_cell.length_b   1.000
_cell.length_c   1.000
_cell.angle_alpha   90.00
_cell.angle_beta   90.00
_cell.angle_gamma   90.00
#
_symmetry.space_group_name_H-M   'P 1'
#
loop_
_entity.id
_entity.type
_entity.pdbx_description
1 polymer ?
#
loop_
_entity_poly.entity_id
_entity_poly.type
_entity_poly.pdbx_seq_one_letter_code
_entity_poly.pdbx_strand_id
1 'polypeptide(L)'
;MKRRIAMIFCILCTLFVLGSYAAQPGTEADPLITKSYLDSVVVPQTKFKVVEVPAGKSVIGEAGTEMILRMGTCSVIGNAKGGVSDVTMGFDLADGIVVQGNHLLIVPLDDGRGVRTTSNCFIMIKGGYEIR
;
A
#
# COMPACT_ATOMS: atom_id res chain seq x y z
N MET A 1 22.34 42.99 46.02
CA MET A 1 21.11 42.48 45.40
C MET A 1 21.17 42.48 43.84
N LYS A 2 21.43 43.58 43.17
CA LYS A 2 21.42 43.68 41.71
C LYS A 2 22.33 42.65 40.99
N ARG A 3 23.55 42.39 41.49
CA ARG A 3 24.48 41.39 40.93
C ARG A 3 23.96 39.94 41.05
N ARG A 4 23.27 39.57 42.09
CA ARG A 4 22.67 38.24 42.27
C ARG A 4 21.48 38.02 41.37
N ILE A 5 20.67 39.06 41.17
CA ILE A 5 19.53 39.04 40.24
C ILE A 5 20.02 38.88 38.78
N ALA A 6 21.08 39.57 38.40
CA ALA A 6 21.69 39.46 37.06
C ALA A 6 22.25 38.06 36.81
N MET A 7 22.89 37.40 37.81
CA MET A 7 23.37 36.03 37.67
C MET A 7 22.24 35.01 37.52
N ILE A 8 21.16 35.16 38.28
CA ILE A 8 19.99 34.27 38.18
C ILE A 8 19.33 34.45 36.80
N PHE A 9 19.23 35.66 36.27
CA PHE A 9 18.67 35.92 34.95
C PHE A 9 19.54 35.33 33.83
N CYS A 10 20.87 35.42 33.92
CA CYS A 10 21.77 34.77 32.94
C CYS A 10 21.65 33.24 32.98
N ILE A 11 21.53 32.62 34.16
CA ILE A 11 21.35 31.17 34.28
C ILE A 11 20.00 30.74 33.69
N LEU A 12 18.94 31.53 33.91
CA LEU A 12 17.61 31.25 33.35
C LEU A 12 17.61 31.38 31.83
N CYS A 13 18.29 32.35 31.25
CA CYS A 13 18.43 32.51 29.80
C CYS A 13 19.24 31.37 29.16
N THR A 14 20.30 30.88 29.82
CA THR A 14 21.07 29.75 29.29
C THR A 14 20.29 28.42 29.32
N LEU A 15 19.44 28.23 30.32
CA LEU A 15 18.53 27.07 30.38
C LEU A 15 17.44 27.09 29.29
N PHE A 16 17.02 28.26 28.86
CA PHE A 16 15.99 28.41 27.82
C PHE A 16 16.54 28.09 26.43
N VAL A 17 17.83 28.29 26.17
CA VAL A 17 18.47 28.01 24.88
C VAL A 17 18.74 26.51 24.66
N LEU A 18 18.82 25.73 25.75
CA LEU A 18 19.08 24.28 25.68
C LEU A 18 17.82 23.43 25.36
N GLY A 19 16.64 24.05 25.34
CA GLY A 19 15.36 23.34 25.14
C GLY A 19 14.86 23.22 23.69
N SER A 20 15.56 23.75 22.69
CA SER A 20 15.10 23.78 21.31
C SER A 20 15.94 22.93 20.36
N TYR A 21 16.23 21.69 20.74
CA TYR A 21 16.65 20.69 19.76
C TYR A 21 15.41 20.06 19.12
N ALA A 22 14.78 20.79 18.21
CA ALA A 22 13.93 20.15 17.20
C ALA A 22 14.81 19.23 16.37
N ALA A 23 14.38 17.98 16.17
CA ALA A 23 15.09 17.03 15.31
C ALA A 23 15.37 17.72 13.97
N GLN A 24 16.64 17.79 13.59
CA GLN A 24 17.04 18.42 12.32
C GLN A 24 16.59 17.50 11.17
N PRO A 25 15.79 17.99 10.20
CA PRO A 25 15.42 17.22 9.02
C PRO A 25 16.65 16.67 8.29
N GLY A 26 16.62 15.38 7.91
CA GLY A 26 17.72 14.72 7.24
C GLY A 26 18.73 14.00 8.15
N THR A 27 18.41 13.87 9.43
CA THR A 27 19.17 13.04 10.38
C THR A 27 18.60 11.61 10.44
N GLU A 28 19.31 10.68 11.10
CA GLU A 28 18.83 9.32 11.34
C GLU A 28 17.52 9.29 12.14
N ALA A 29 17.29 10.29 13.00
CA ALA A 29 16.05 10.43 13.79
C ALA A 29 14.89 11.07 12.99
N ASP A 30 15.18 11.77 11.90
CA ASP A 30 14.21 12.40 10.99
C ASP A 30 14.74 12.36 9.55
N PRO A 31 14.67 11.19 8.87
CA PRO A 31 15.22 10.99 7.53
C PRO A 31 14.42 11.75 6.47
N LEU A 32 15.10 12.47 5.60
CA LEU A 32 14.50 13.09 4.42
C LEU A 32 14.32 12.07 3.30
N ILE A 33 13.11 11.97 2.81
CA ILE A 33 12.79 11.18 1.62
C ILE A 33 12.81 12.11 0.40
N THR A 34 13.54 11.74 -0.65
CA THR A 34 13.53 12.51 -1.88
C THR A 34 12.22 12.34 -2.64
N LYS A 35 11.79 13.39 -3.35
CA LYS A 35 10.58 13.32 -4.20
C LYS A 35 10.69 12.18 -5.22
N SER A 36 11.87 11.96 -5.81
CA SER A 36 12.08 10.87 -6.77
C SER A 36 11.89 9.48 -6.15
N TYR A 37 12.32 9.27 -4.91
CA TYR A 37 12.06 8.03 -4.18
C TYR A 37 10.56 7.87 -3.89
N LEU A 38 9.90 8.92 -3.41
CA LEU A 38 8.46 8.92 -3.17
C LEU A 38 7.67 8.59 -4.44
N ASP A 39 8.01 9.24 -5.57
CA ASP A 39 7.36 9.01 -6.86
C ASP A 39 7.61 7.58 -7.39
N SER A 40 8.76 6.99 -7.09
CA SER A 40 9.09 5.63 -7.55
C SER A 40 8.42 4.51 -6.71
N VAL A 41 8.22 4.73 -5.42
CA VAL A 41 7.73 3.70 -4.50
C VAL A 41 6.24 3.89 -4.17
N VAL A 42 5.83 5.11 -3.79
CA VAL A 42 4.48 5.36 -3.30
C VAL A 42 3.47 5.56 -4.43
N VAL A 43 3.82 6.33 -5.46
CA VAL A 43 2.89 6.65 -6.55
C VAL A 43 2.42 5.41 -7.32
N PRO A 44 3.28 4.41 -7.63
CA PRO A 44 2.82 3.18 -8.28
C PRO A 44 1.83 2.37 -7.46
N GLN A 45 1.93 2.42 -6.13
CA GLN A 45 1.05 1.67 -5.21
C GLN A 45 -0.27 2.39 -4.92
N THR A 46 -0.38 3.69 -5.22
CA THR A 46 -1.58 4.49 -4.94
C THR A 46 -2.52 4.65 -6.13
N LYS A 47 -2.13 4.21 -7.33
CA LYS A 47 -2.91 4.37 -8.56
C LYS A 47 -3.23 3.04 -9.21
N PHE A 48 -4.46 2.91 -9.71
CA PHE A 48 -4.80 1.80 -10.58
C PHE A 48 -4.00 1.84 -11.89
N LYS A 49 -3.46 0.68 -12.27
CA LYS A 49 -2.86 0.43 -13.59
C LYS A 49 -3.72 -0.57 -14.33
N VAL A 50 -3.95 -0.37 -15.61
CA VAL A 50 -4.57 -1.37 -16.47
C VAL A 50 -3.48 -2.33 -16.94
N VAL A 51 -3.66 -3.60 -16.65
CA VAL A 51 -2.72 -4.68 -17.00
C VAL A 51 -3.42 -5.65 -17.93
N GLU A 52 -2.79 -5.93 -19.07
CA GLU A 52 -3.21 -7.01 -19.94
C GLU A 52 -2.59 -8.32 -19.44
N VAL A 53 -3.45 -9.31 -19.20
CA VAL A 53 -3.05 -10.62 -18.68
C VAL A 53 -3.52 -11.69 -19.69
N PRO A 54 -2.59 -12.41 -20.34
CA PRO A 54 -2.94 -13.47 -21.25
C PRO A 54 -3.72 -14.61 -20.60
N ALA A 55 -4.48 -15.36 -21.40
CA ALA A 55 -5.19 -16.55 -20.95
C ALA A 55 -4.24 -17.57 -20.29
N GLY A 56 -4.69 -18.21 -19.23
CA GLY A 56 -3.95 -19.24 -18.50
C GLY A 56 -2.92 -18.70 -17.48
N LYS A 57 -2.77 -17.37 -17.37
CA LYS A 57 -1.90 -16.74 -16.39
C LYS A 57 -2.63 -16.48 -15.07
N SER A 58 -1.85 -16.36 -14.02
CA SER A 58 -2.34 -16.02 -12.67
C SER A 58 -1.80 -14.66 -12.24
N VAL A 59 -2.66 -13.84 -11.68
CA VAL A 59 -2.28 -12.59 -11.00
C VAL A 59 -2.40 -12.85 -9.50
N ILE A 60 -1.27 -12.91 -8.82
CA ILE A 60 -1.19 -13.08 -7.37
C ILE A 60 -1.00 -11.71 -6.75
N GLY A 61 -1.87 -11.33 -5.83
CA GLY A 61 -1.79 -10.03 -5.15
C GLY A 61 -1.15 -10.15 -3.77
N GLU A 62 -0.44 -9.10 -3.38
CA GLU A 62 -0.04 -8.90 -1.99
C GLU A 62 -1.25 -8.50 -1.13
N ALA A 63 -1.11 -8.55 0.19
CA ALA A 63 -2.17 -8.10 1.10
C ALA A 63 -2.57 -6.65 0.82
N GLY A 64 -3.88 -6.40 0.69
CA GLY A 64 -4.42 -5.08 0.36
C GLY A 64 -4.44 -4.73 -1.13
N THR A 65 -3.98 -5.62 -2.02
CA THR A 65 -4.07 -5.39 -3.47
C THR A 65 -5.53 -5.34 -3.90
N GLU A 66 -5.86 -4.30 -4.64
CA GLU A 66 -7.17 -4.05 -5.23
C GLU A 66 -7.16 -4.45 -6.71
N MET A 67 -8.17 -5.18 -7.17
CA MET A 67 -8.29 -5.65 -8.55
C MET A 67 -9.71 -5.41 -9.07
N ILE A 68 -9.84 -5.01 -10.34
CA ILE A 68 -11.12 -4.88 -11.04
C ILE A 68 -10.99 -5.53 -12.41
N LEU A 69 -11.74 -6.60 -12.67
CA LEU A 69 -11.82 -7.19 -14.01
C LEU A 69 -12.59 -6.26 -14.94
N ARG A 70 -11.93 -5.76 -16.00
CA ARG A 70 -12.56 -4.85 -16.97
C ARG A 70 -13.02 -5.58 -18.23
N MET A 71 -12.28 -6.60 -18.65
CA MET A 71 -12.59 -7.41 -19.82
C MET A 71 -12.00 -8.80 -19.67
N GLY A 72 -12.63 -9.78 -20.30
CA GLY A 72 -12.21 -11.18 -20.27
C GLY A 72 -12.93 -11.97 -19.18
N THR A 73 -12.39 -13.15 -18.87
CA THR A 73 -12.93 -14.08 -17.86
C THR A 73 -11.79 -14.59 -17.00
N CYS A 74 -11.96 -14.55 -15.70
CA CYS A 74 -11.04 -15.12 -14.74
C CYS A 74 -11.80 -15.74 -13.56
N SER A 75 -11.12 -16.61 -12.81
CA SER A 75 -11.62 -17.20 -11.57
C SER A 75 -10.70 -16.86 -10.40
N VAL A 76 -11.23 -16.88 -9.22
CA VAL A 76 -10.47 -16.66 -7.98
C VAL A 76 -9.48 -17.79 -7.74
N ILE A 77 -8.30 -17.45 -7.27
CA ILE A 77 -7.34 -18.33 -6.62
C ILE A 77 -7.46 -18.09 -5.12
N GLY A 78 -7.97 -19.09 -4.42
CA GLY A 78 -8.09 -19.12 -2.97
C GLY A 78 -7.21 -20.19 -2.34
N ASN A 79 -7.33 -20.35 -1.02
CA ASN A 79 -6.67 -21.40 -0.26
C ASN A 79 -7.53 -21.82 0.94
N ALA A 80 -6.99 -22.67 1.82
CA ALA A 80 -7.71 -23.16 3.00
C ALA A 80 -8.15 -22.05 3.99
N LYS A 81 -7.56 -20.84 3.89
CA LYS A 81 -7.92 -19.69 4.74
C LYS A 81 -8.99 -18.80 4.11
N GLY A 82 -9.43 -19.11 2.88
CA GLY A 82 -10.45 -18.37 2.14
C GLY A 82 -10.00 -17.93 0.76
N GLY A 83 -10.77 -17.04 0.15
CA GLY A 83 -10.53 -16.51 -1.18
C GLY A 83 -10.24 -15.01 -1.19
N VAL A 84 -10.76 -14.33 -2.19
CA VAL A 84 -10.61 -12.89 -2.40
C VAL A 84 -11.91 -12.21 -2.02
N SER A 85 -11.84 -11.08 -1.30
CA SER A 85 -13.03 -10.32 -0.90
C SER A 85 -13.62 -9.55 -2.08
N ASP A 86 -14.89 -9.78 -2.42
CA ASP A 86 -15.66 -8.95 -3.33
C ASP A 86 -16.39 -7.85 -2.54
N VAL A 87 -15.81 -6.67 -2.56
CA VAL A 87 -16.34 -5.50 -1.83
C VAL A 87 -17.65 -4.99 -2.45
N THR A 88 -17.81 -5.18 -3.76
CA THR A 88 -19.00 -4.75 -4.48
C THR A 88 -20.23 -5.57 -4.08
N MET A 89 -20.03 -6.87 -3.86
CA MET A 89 -21.11 -7.78 -3.44
C MET A 89 -21.17 -7.96 -1.92
N GLY A 90 -20.09 -7.63 -1.20
CA GLY A 90 -20.04 -7.70 0.26
C GLY A 90 -19.81 -9.11 0.82
N PHE A 91 -19.14 -10.00 0.07
CA PHE A 91 -18.77 -11.34 0.53
C PHE A 91 -17.45 -11.82 -0.09
N ASP A 92 -16.88 -12.89 0.47
CA ASP A 92 -15.66 -13.49 -0.02
C ASP A 92 -15.95 -14.51 -1.13
N LEU A 93 -15.22 -14.41 -2.22
CA LEU A 93 -15.24 -15.37 -3.33
C LEU A 93 -14.27 -16.52 -3.02
N ALA A 94 -14.79 -17.74 -2.96
CA ALA A 94 -13.96 -18.94 -2.77
C ALA A 94 -13.11 -19.27 -4.01
N ASP A 95 -12.16 -20.20 -3.82
CA ASP A 95 -11.34 -20.73 -4.93
C ASP A 95 -12.20 -21.25 -6.08
N GLY A 96 -11.79 -20.94 -7.30
CA GLY A 96 -12.47 -21.36 -8.55
C GLY A 96 -13.72 -20.56 -8.93
N ILE A 97 -14.25 -19.69 -8.05
CA ILE A 97 -15.42 -18.87 -8.39
C ILE A 97 -15.06 -17.87 -9.49
N VAL A 98 -15.94 -17.76 -10.49
CA VAL A 98 -15.77 -16.82 -11.59
C VAL A 98 -15.96 -15.39 -11.10
N VAL A 99 -15.02 -14.52 -11.42
CA VAL A 99 -15.03 -13.11 -11.06
C VAL A 99 -16.03 -12.36 -11.93
N GLN A 100 -16.90 -11.59 -11.33
CA GLN A 100 -17.81 -10.68 -12.00
C GLN A 100 -17.06 -9.45 -12.53
N GLY A 101 -17.34 -9.05 -13.76
CA GLY A 101 -16.76 -7.85 -14.34
C GLY A 101 -17.18 -6.57 -13.62
N ASN A 102 -16.24 -5.65 -13.47
CA ASN A 102 -16.39 -4.35 -12.80
C ASN A 102 -16.65 -4.41 -11.27
N HIS A 103 -16.43 -5.56 -10.65
CA HIS A 103 -16.43 -5.67 -9.18
C HIS A 103 -15.05 -5.33 -8.61
N LEU A 104 -15.04 -4.63 -7.48
CA LEU A 104 -13.82 -4.36 -6.73
C LEU A 104 -13.50 -5.57 -5.85
N LEU A 105 -12.36 -6.19 -6.12
CA LEU A 105 -11.80 -7.28 -5.34
C LEU A 105 -10.64 -6.78 -4.48
N ILE A 106 -10.54 -7.29 -3.25
CA ILE A 106 -9.39 -7.04 -2.37
C ILE A 106 -8.77 -8.38 -1.97
N VAL A 107 -7.45 -8.47 -2.10
CA VAL A 107 -6.67 -9.60 -1.60
C VAL A 107 -6.42 -9.41 -0.10
N PRO A 108 -6.98 -10.24 0.79
CA PRO A 108 -6.91 -9.97 2.23
C PRO A 108 -5.58 -10.31 2.88
N LEU A 109 -4.82 -11.24 2.30
CA LEU A 109 -3.53 -11.73 2.86
C LEU A 109 -2.54 -12.03 1.74
N ASP A 110 -1.26 -11.84 2.03
CA ASP A 110 -0.13 -12.22 1.17
C ASP A 110 0.19 -13.71 1.35
N ASP A 111 -0.65 -14.57 0.78
CA ASP A 111 -0.58 -16.03 0.92
C ASP A 111 -0.86 -16.78 -0.40
N GLY A 112 -0.64 -16.12 -1.52
CA GLY A 112 -0.78 -16.70 -2.86
C GLY A 112 -2.17 -16.59 -3.46
N ARG A 113 -3.07 -15.81 -2.89
CA ARG A 113 -4.40 -15.54 -3.44
C ARG A 113 -4.36 -14.56 -4.60
N GLY A 114 -5.39 -14.63 -5.43
CA GLY A 114 -5.51 -13.76 -6.57
C GLY A 114 -6.53 -14.22 -7.57
N VAL A 115 -6.24 -14.07 -8.88
CA VAL A 115 -7.13 -14.50 -9.94
C VAL A 115 -6.36 -15.25 -11.04
N ARG A 116 -7.00 -16.24 -11.66
CA ARG A 116 -6.48 -16.98 -12.82
C ARG A 116 -7.33 -16.67 -14.05
N THR A 117 -6.69 -16.23 -15.11
CA THR A 117 -7.36 -15.88 -16.36
C THR A 117 -7.67 -17.14 -17.17
N THR A 118 -8.87 -17.21 -17.72
CA THR A 118 -9.29 -18.25 -18.68
C THR A 118 -9.37 -17.73 -20.12
N SER A 119 -9.39 -16.41 -20.28
CA SER A 119 -9.25 -15.70 -21.55
C SER A 119 -8.25 -14.56 -21.39
N ASN A 120 -7.90 -13.86 -22.46
CA ASN A 120 -7.16 -12.61 -22.34
C ASN A 120 -7.99 -11.60 -21.53
N CYS A 121 -7.42 -11.07 -20.47
CA CYS A 121 -8.08 -10.17 -19.55
C CYS A 121 -7.41 -8.80 -19.51
N PHE A 122 -8.22 -7.76 -19.31
CA PHE A 122 -7.75 -6.47 -18.86
C PHE A 122 -8.18 -6.29 -17.40
N ILE A 123 -7.22 -6.17 -16.50
CA ILE A 123 -7.45 -6.04 -15.06
C ILE A 123 -6.86 -4.72 -14.61
N MET A 124 -7.65 -3.90 -13.94
CA MET A 124 -7.14 -2.74 -13.22
C MET A 124 -6.61 -3.22 -11.87
N ILE A 125 -5.35 -2.91 -11.57
CA ILE A 125 -4.70 -3.36 -10.33
C ILE A 125 -4.09 -2.16 -9.62
N LYS A 126 -4.26 -2.13 -8.30
CA LYS A 126 -3.62 -1.17 -7.40
C LYS A 126 -3.05 -1.95 -6.22
N GLY A 127 -1.77 -1.74 -5.92
CA GLY A 127 -1.00 -2.49 -4.92
C GLY A 127 0.07 -3.37 -5.56
N GLY A 128 0.73 -4.19 -4.74
CA GLY A 128 1.77 -5.13 -5.16
C GLY A 128 1.17 -6.41 -5.76
N TYR A 129 1.71 -6.87 -6.87
CA TYR A 129 1.25 -8.11 -7.52
C TYR A 129 2.35 -8.75 -8.36
N GLU A 130 2.18 -10.04 -8.64
CA GLU A 130 3.02 -10.82 -9.54
C GLU A 130 2.15 -11.53 -10.57
N ILE A 131 2.64 -11.64 -11.82
CA ILE A 131 2.02 -12.45 -12.89
C ILE A 131 2.85 -13.72 -13.08
N ARG A 132 2.20 -14.87 -12.96
CA ARG A 132 2.82 -16.21 -13.10
C ARG A 132 2.25 -16.99 -14.27
#